data_48b9e9999cda3dc1c43c7c4991a777d4
#
_entry.id   48b9e9999cda3dc1c43c7c4991a777d4
#
_cell.length_a   1.000
_cell.length_b   1.000
_cell.length_c   1.000
_cell.angle_alpha   90.00
_cell.angle_beta   90.00
_cell.angle_gamma   90.00
#
_symmetry.space_group_name_H-M   'P 1'
#
loop_
_entity.id
_entity.type
_entity.pdbx_description
1 polymer ?
#
loop_
_entity_poly.entity_id
_entity_poly.type
_entity_poly.pdbx_seq_one_letter_code
_entity_poly.pdbx_strand_id
1 'polypeptide(L)'
;PGGQVIDLFNALYGVEGIDVILPRHEQGLIHAADGYARSTGKVGVCLVTSGPGATNLVTGIATANYDCVPLVCFTGQVPTRLIGNRAFQEVDTLSIVKSVTKYAVTVRRREELAGTIRKAFCIARSGRPGVVVVDLPKDIQQAAGSDAYPGELGDGLDAGREEGLAVEGRDGKGYGVGSCGHGISGERVKALLDCLSRAERPLFLAGGGVRAARAGKEMTALAEKTGIPVVTTIMGMGALPTDHPLYVGNLGVHGRYAANMAVSGCDVLFSIGVRFSDRITGKAEEFAKNAVIIHVDIEPESASRDVKADITVKADAKEAIVGLLERAEELECAGWRREIREWGRK
;
A
#
# COMPACT_ATOMS: atom_id res chain seq x y z
N PRO A 1 19.24 -18.99 1.87
CA PRO A 1 20.44 -19.03 1.05
C PRO A 1 20.42 -20.26 0.15
N GLY A 2 21.22 -20.24 -0.94
CA GLY A 2 21.37 -21.33 -1.88
C GLY A 2 22.39 -20.97 -2.97
N GLY A 3 22.74 -21.95 -3.82
CA GLY A 3 23.87 -21.85 -4.75
C GLY A 3 23.89 -20.62 -5.66
N GLN A 4 22.72 -20.07 -6.00
CA GLN A 4 22.63 -18.93 -6.91
C GLN A 4 22.70 -17.54 -6.22
N VAL A 5 22.91 -17.50 -4.89
CA VAL A 5 23.02 -16.25 -4.12
C VAL A 5 24.17 -16.26 -3.11
N ILE A 6 25.05 -17.28 -3.18
CA ILE A 6 26.21 -17.39 -2.27
C ILE A 6 27.09 -16.16 -2.36
N ASP A 7 27.34 -15.65 -3.57
CA ASP A 7 28.18 -14.47 -3.79
C ASP A 7 27.61 -13.22 -3.12
N LEU A 8 26.27 -13.05 -3.16
CA LEU A 8 25.60 -11.96 -2.48
C LEU A 8 25.69 -12.10 -0.95
N PHE A 9 25.50 -13.31 -0.40
CA PHE A 9 25.65 -13.53 1.04
C PHE A 9 27.09 -13.34 1.51
N ASN A 10 28.08 -13.72 0.70
CA ASN A 10 29.49 -13.41 0.98
C ASN A 10 29.74 -11.90 1.00
N ALA A 11 29.17 -11.17 0.05
CA ALA A 11 29.30 -9.71 0.01
C ALA A 11 28.60 -9.02 1.20
N LEU A 12 27.48 -9.57 1.68
CA LEU A 12 26.76 -9.06 2.83
C LEU A 12 27.44 -9.41 4.17
N TYR A 13 28.32 -10.39 4.18
CA TYR A 13 29.02 -10.80 5.41
C TYR A 13 29.96 -9.70 5.89
N GLY A 14 29.74 -9.22 7.09
CA GLY A 14 30.55 -8.16 7.69
C GLY A 14 30.22 -6.75 7.21
N VAL A 15 29.17 -6.56 6.41
CA VAL A 15 28.71 -5.21 6.06
C VAL A 15 27.98 -4.58 7.25
N GLU A 16 28.51 -3.45 7.74
CA GLU A 16 27.86 -2.69 8.79
C GLU A 16 26.56 -2.03 8.30
N GLY A 17 25.53 -2.02 9.16
CA GLY A 17 24.26 -1.35 8.87
C GLY A 17 23.24 -2.23 8.09
N ILE A 18 23.59 -3.47 7.77
CA ILE A 18 22.65 -4.45 7.19
C ILE A 18 22.57 -5.68 8.09
N ASP A 19 21.41 -5.87 8.73
CA ASP A 19 21.12 -7.06 9.53
C ASP A 19 20.52 -8.16 8.65
N VAL A 20 21.19 -9.31 8.59
CA VAL A 20 20.72 -10.48 7.85
C VAL A 20 19.96 -11.41 8.79
N ILE A 21 18.64 -11.53 8.60
CA ILE A 21 17.78 -12.44 9.35
C ILE A 21 17.51 -13.67 8.50
N LEU A 22 17.79 -14.85 9.01
CA LEU A 22 17.66 -16.13 8.32
C LEU A 22 16.48 -16.96 8.87
N PRO A 23 15.27 -16.82 8.35
CA PRO A 23 14.15 -17.72 8.64
C PRO A 23 14.36 -19.11 8.03
N ARG A 24 13.61 -20.09 8.52
CA ARG A 24 13.77 -21.48 8.08
C ARG A 24 13.04 -21.82 6.78
N HIS A 25 12.14 -20.95 6.32
CA HIS A 25 11.36 -21.13 5.09
C HIS A 25 11.13 -19.77 4.44
N GLU A 26 11.19 -19.71 3.10
CA GLU A 26 11.08 -18.46 2.34
C GLU A 26 9.69 -17.82 2.46
N GLN A 27 8.64 -18.62 2.64
CA GLN A 27 7.31 -18.09 2.93
C GLN A 27 7.29 -17.36 4.29
N GLY A 28 7.93 -17.91 5.31
CA GLY A 28 8.10 -17.24 6.61
C GLY A 28 8.93 -15.96 6.49
N LEU A 29 9.97 -15.97 5.63
CA LEU A 29 10.82 -14.82 5.35
C LEU A 29 10.00 -13.66 4.77
N ILE A 30 9.22 -13.91 3.72
CA ILE A 30 8.45 -12.83 3.08
C ILE A 30 7.33 -12.31 4.00
N HIS A 31 6.68 -13.16 4.80
CA HIS A 31 5.72 -12.70 5.79
C HIS A 31 6.36 -11.89 6.91
N ALA A 32 7.60 -12.19 7.29
CA ALA A 32 8.36 -11.36 8.22
C ALA A 32 8.69 -9.99 7.62
N ALA A 33 9.11 -9.94 6.34
CA ALA A 33 9.35 -8.68 5.63
C ALA A 33 8.06 -7.86 5.45
N ASP A 34 6.92 -8.52 5.19
CA ASP A 34 5.59 -7.89 5.14
C ASP A 34 5.22 -7.27 6.50
N GLY A 35 5.38 -8.01 7.59
CA GLY A 35 5.18 -7.50 8.95
C GLY A 35 6.09 -6.33 9.29
N TYR A 36 7.36 -6.38 8.90
CA TYR A 36 8.31 -5.28 9.05
C TYR A 36 7.84 -4.03 8.31
N ALA A 37 7.44 -4.17 7.04
CA ALA A 37 6.98 -3.04 6.26
C ALA A 37 5.71 -2.40 6.85
N ARG A 38 4.76 -3.21 7.31
CA ARG A 38 3.52 -2.73 7.96
C ARG A 38 3.79 -1.99 9.27
N SER A 39 4.71 -2.48 10.09
CA SER A 39 5.00 -1.91 11.41
C SER A 39 5.88 -0.67 11.36
N THR A 40 6.85 -0.64 10.45
CA THR A 40 7.83 0.45 10.34
C THR A 40 7.48 1.49 9.28
N GLY A 41 6.67 1.12 8.28
CA GLY A 41 6.42 1.90 7.06
C GLY A 41 7.64 2.01 6.14
N LYS A 42 8.66 1.18 6.35
CA LYS A 42 9.83 1.04 5.46
C LYS A 42 9.57 -0.07 4.44
N VAL A 43 10.40 -0.14 3.40
CA VAL A 43 10.33 -1.25 2.43
C VAL A 43 10.86 -2.52 3.07
N GLY A 44 10.08 -3.60 3.05
CA GLY A 44 10.58 -4.92 3.44
C GLY A 44 11.44 -5.52 2.33
N VAL A 45 12.51 -6.22 2.70
CA VAL A 45 13.45 -6.79 1.75
C VAL A 45 13.59 -8.30 1.95
N CYS A 46 13.52 -9.06 0.86
CA CYS A 46 13.78 -10.50 0.83
C CYS A 46 14.93 -10.81 -0.11
N LEU A 47 15.77 -11.78 0.23
CA LEU A 47 16.80 -12.34 -0.63
C LEU A 47 16.72 -13.86 -0.57
N VAL A 48 16.47 -14.52 -1.72
CA VAL A 48 16.34 -15.97 -1.81
C VAL A 48 17.06 -16.50 -3.04
N THR A 49 17.34 -17.81 -3.04
CA THR A 49 17.93 -18.49 -4.21
C THR A 49 16.90 -18.66 -5.34
N SER A 50 17.37 -19.17 -6.48
CA SER A 50 16.54 -19.51 -7.64
C SER A 50 15.60 -20.70 -7.38
N GLY A 51 14.73 -20.97 -8.32
CA GLY A 51 13.85 -22.14 -8.31
C GLY A 51 12.94 -22.19 -7.08
N PRO A 52 13.09 -23.20 -6.20
CA PRO A 52 12.23 -23.36 -5.04
C PRO A 52 12.27 -22.16 -4.08
N GLY A 53 13.42 -21.48 -3.95
CA GLY A 53 13.52 -20.27 -3.15
C GLY A 53 12.61 -19.14 -3.66
N ALA A 54 12.65 -18.90 -4.96
CA ALA A 54 11.82 -17.89 -5.61
C ALA A 54 10.32 -18.27 -5.58
N THR A 55 9.98 -19.54 -5.88
CA THR A 55 8.58 -19.97 -5.91
C THR A 55 7.91 -19.97 -4.52
N ASN A 56 8.68 -20.25 -3.46
CA ASN A 56 8.17 -20.18 -2.09
C ASN A 56 7.80 -18.77 -1.63
N LEU A 57 8.27 -17.71 -2.31
CA LEU A 57 7.85 -16.34 -2.02
C LEU A 57 6.45 -15.99 -2.56
N VAL A 58 5.92 -16.73 -3.55
CA VAL A 58 4.74 -16.32 -4.34
C VAL A 58 3.52 -16.03 -3.46
N THR A 59 3.25 -16.85 -2.46
CA THR A 59 2.14 -16.63 -1.52
C THR A 59 2.25 -15.29 -0.79
N GLY A 60 3.44 -14.99 -0.26
CA GLY A 60 3.67 -13.73 0.43
C GLY A 60 3.71 -12.52 -0.51
N ILE A 61 4.25 -12.69 -1.73
CA ILE A 61 4.20 -11.68 -2.79
C ILE A 61 2.75 -11.30 -3.08
N ALA A 62 1.89 -12.29 -3.33
CA ALA A 62 0.47 -12.05 -3.60
C ALA A 62 -0.21 -11.34 -2.43
N THR A 63 0.00 -11.83 -1.19
CA THR A 63 -0.57 -11.22 0.03
C THR A 63 -0.18 -9.75 0.16
N ALA A 64 1.13 -9.46 0.10
CA ALA A 64 1.66 -8.10 0.27
C ALA A 64 1.18 -7.15 -0.85
N ASN A 65 1.17 -7.63 -2.10
CA ASN A 65 0.75 -6.81 -3.24
C ASN A 65 -0.75 -6.47 -3.19
N TYR A 66 -1.61 -7.42 -2.81
CA TYR A 66 -3.03 -7.15 -2.62
C TYR A 66 -3.30 -6.16 -1.50
N ASP A 67 -2.48 -6.18 -0.44
CA ASP A 67 -2.62 -5.27 0.69
C ASP A 67 -1.82 -3.97 0.53
N CYS A 68 -1.22 -3.74 -0.64
CA CYS A 68 -0.44 -2.54 -0.95
C CYS A 68 0.74 -2.34 0.00
N VAL A 69 1.46 -3.42 0.33
CA VAL A 69 2.65 -3.38 1.19
C VAL A 69 3.90 -3.29 0.33
N PRO A 70 4.77 -2.30 0.55
CA PRO A 70 5.98 -2.13 -0.24
C PRO A 70 7.03 -3.17 0.13
N LEU A 71 7.33 -4.08 -0.79
CA LEU A 71 8.41 -5.08 -0.66
C LEU A 71 9.32 -5.05 -1.90
N VAL A 72 10.60 -5.32 -1.68
CA VAL A 72 11.57 -5.66 -2.73
C VAL A 72 12.08 -7.06 -2.48
N CYS A 73 11.82 -7.96 -3.43
CA CYS A 73 12.25 -9.34 -3.37
C CYS A 73 13.38 -9.57 -4.39
N PHE A 74 14.56 -9.88 -3.91
CA PHE A 74 15.68 -10.31 -4.72
C PHE A 74 15.66 -11.84 -4.83
N THR A 75 15.65 -12.36 -6.07
CA THR A 75 15.71 -13.78 -6.35
C THR A 75 17.01 -14.09 -7.09
N GLY A 76 17.74 -15.10 -6.67
CA GLY A 76 18.85 -15.62 -7.47
C GLY A 76 18.33 -16.24 -8.75
N GLN A 77 19.16 -16.26 -9.78
CA GLN A 77 18.88 -16.93 -11.06
C GLN A 77 20.13 -17.66 -11.55
N VAL A 78 19.92 -18.67 -12.38
CA VAL A 78 21.02 -19.32 -13.11
C VAL A 78 21.76 -18.30 -14.00
N PRO A 79 23.02 -18.54 -14.37
CA PRO A 79 23.74 -17.64 -15.29
C PRO A 79 22.91 -17.31 -16.53
N THR A 80 23.02 -16.09 -17.03
CA THR A 80 22.21 -15.57 -18.15
C THR A 80 22.13 -16.49 -19.36
N ARG A 81 23.24 -17.17 -19.69
CA ARG A 81 23.33 -18.14 -20.80
C ARG A 81 22.50 -19.42 -20.60
N LEU A 82 22.10 -19.71 -19.37
CA LEU A 82 21.31 -20.91 -19.01
C LEU A 82 19.83 -20.63 -18.86
N ILE A 83 19.41 -19.38 -18.83
CA ILE A 83 18.00 -19.00 -18.73
C ILE A 83 17.23 -19.51 -19.96
N GLY A 84 16.15 -20.23 -19.73
CA GLY A 84 15.33 -20.86 -20.78
C GLY A 84 15.76 -22.27 -21.17
N ASN A 85 16.86 -22.78 -20.60
CA ASN A 85 17.42 -24.10 -20.94
C ASN A 85 17.05 -25.23 -19.96
N ARG A 86 16.08 -24.98 -19.04
CA ARG A 86 15.70 -25.95 -18.01
C ARG A 86 16.87 -26.43 -17.15
N ALA A 87 17.77 -25.51 -16.81
CA ALA A 87 18.89 -25.79 -15.94
C ALA A 87 18.45 -26.19 -14.54
N PHE A 88 19.31 -26.79 -13.74
CA PHE A 88 19.00 -27.18 -12.37
C PHE A 88 18.56 -25.95 -11.56
N GLN A 89 17.39 -26.05 -10.94
CA GLN A 89 16.73 -24.96 -10.17
C GLN A 89 16.49 -23.67 -11.00
N GLU A 90 16.41 -23.75 -12.31
CA GLU A 90 15.92 -22.65 -13.12
C GLU A 90 14.39 -22.61 -13.07
N VAL A 91 13.85 -21.41 -12.89
CA VAL A 91 12.42 -21.13 -12.99
C VAL A 91 12.22 -19.75 -13.63
N ASP A 92 11.25 -19.63 -14.51
CA ASP A 92 10.82 -18.33 -15.04
C ASP A 92 10.02 -17.57 -13.95
N THR A 93 10.78 -17.07 -12.98
CA THR A 93 10.23 -16.33 -11.82
C THR A 93 9.35 -15.17 -12.27
N LEU A 94 9.78 -14.42 -13.30
CA LEU A 94 9.05 -13.25 -13.76
C LEU A 94 7.66 -13.58 -14.28
N SER A 95 7.54 -14.65 -15.07
CA SER A 95 6.23 -15.09 -15.56
C SER A 95 5.31 -15.56 -14.45
N ILE A 96 5.86 -16.26 -13.44
CA ILE A 96 5.08 -16.72 -12.28
C ILE A 96 4.53 -15.54 -11.46
N VAL A 97 5.36 -14.53 -11.18
CA VAL A 97 4.97 -13.40 -10.31
C VAL A 97 4.27 -12.26 -11.05
N LYS A 98 4.21 -12.31 -12.36
CA LYS A 98 3.71 -11.22 -13.23
C LYS A 98 2.36 -10.65 -12.80
N SER A 99 1.42 -11.51 -12.42
CA SER A 99 0.05 -11.11 -12.08
C SER A 99 -0.09 -10.60 -10.65
N VAL A 100 0.90 -10.85 -9.80
CA VAL A 100 0.85 -10.56 -8.36
C VAL A 100 1.94 -9.59 -7.90
N THR A 101 2.59 -8.88 -8.84
CA THR A 101 3.60 -7.87 -8.54
C THR A 101 3.32 -6.57 -9.27
N LYS A 102 3.78 -5.48 -8.69
CA LYS A 102 3.76 -4.17 -9.31
C LYS A 102 4.79 -4.06 -10.45
N TYR A 103 5.97 -4.65 -10.23
CA TYR A 103 7.05 -4.69 -11.21
C TYR A 103 7.91 -5.92 -10.98
N ALA A 104 8.44 -6.50 -12.06
CA ALA A 104 9.40 -7.58 -11.98
C ALA A 104 10.40 -7.46 -13.13
N VAL A 105 11.68 -7.70 -12.85
CA VAL A 105 12.78 -7.54 -13.82
C VAL A 105 13.89 -8.53 -13.55
N THR A 106 14.49 -9.07 -14.62
CA THR A 106 15.79 -9.79 -14.57
C THR A 106 16.88 -8.82 -14.99
N VAL A 107 17.89 -8.64 -14.14
CA VAL A 107 19.08 -7.84 -14.48
C VAL A 107 19.95 -8.63 -15.46
N ARG A 108 20.19 -8.09 -16.65
CA ARG A 108 20.94 -8.80 -17.69
C ARG A 108 22.35 -8.26 -17.91
N ARG A 109 22.63 -7.07 -17.40
CA ARG A 109 23.94 -6.43 -17.47
C ARG A 109 24.31 -5.85 -16.12
N ARG A 110 25.58 -5.99 -15.75
CA ARG A 110 26.07 -5.51 -14.45
C ARG A 110 25.86 -4.00 -14.25
N GLU A 111 26.06 -3.23 -15.31
CA GLU A 111 25.94 -1.77 -15.31
C GLU A 111 24.52 -1.32 -14.92
N GLU A 112 23.53 -2.16 -15.15
CA GLU A 112 22.13 -1.89 -14.81
C GLU A 112 21.80 -2.17 -13.35
N LEU A 113 22.66 -2.91 -12.62
CA LEU A 113 22.35 -3.45 -11.30
C LEU A 113 21.98 -2.35 -10.27
N ALA A 114 22.87 -1.38 -10.09
CA ALA A 114 22.65 -0.30 -9.11
C ALA A 114 21.40 0.54 -9.43
N GLY A 115 21.22 0.89 -10.72
CA GLY A 115 20.04 1.62 -11.19
C GLY A 115 18.75 0.82 -11.02
N THR A 116 18.78 -0.49 -11.30
CA THR A 116 17.63 -1.38 -11.13
C THR A 116 17.25 -1.52 -9.67
N ILE A 117 18.21 -1.66 -8.75
CA ILE A 117 17.95 -1.73 -7.31
C ILE A 117 17.28 -0.43 -6.83
N ARG A 118 17.85 0.74 -7.17
CA ARG A 118 17.25 2.05 -6.83
C ARG A 118 15.82 2.15 -7.35
N LYS A 119 15.62 1.85 -8.63
CA LYS A 119 14.31 1.85 -9.28
C LYS A 119 13.32 0.91 -8.58
N ALA A 120 13.76 -0.27 -8.13
CA ALA A 120 12.91 -1.21 -7.41
C ALA A 120 12.35 -0.63 -6.12
N PHE A 121 13.18 0.02 -5.31
CA PHE A 121 12.74 0.67 -4.07
C PHE A 121 11.81 1.87 -4.33
N CYS A 122 12.10 2.66 -5.36
CA CYS A 122 11.22 3.77 -5.76
C CYS A 122 9.85 3.26 -6.21
N ILE A 123 9.80 2.24 -7.09
CA ILE A 123 8.54 1.67 -7.57
C ILE A 123 7.74 1.05 -6.43
N ALA A 124 8.39 0.30 -5.52
CA ALA A 124 7.69 -0.34 -4.41
C ALA A 124 6.89 0.66 -3.56
N ARG A 125 7.38 1.89 -3.41
CA ARG A 125 6.77 2.94 -2.58
C ARG A 125 5.91 3.94 -3.34
N SER A 126 6.16 4.16 -4.64
CA SER A 126 5.49 5.19 -5.43
C SER A 126 4.01 4.88 -5.64
N GLY A 127 3.17 5.91 -5.72
CA GLY A 127 1.74 5.76 -5.94
C GLY A 127 1.11 4.75 -4.96
N ARG A 128 0.31 3.81 -5.48
CA ARG A 128 -0.14 2.66 -4.69
C ARG A 128 1.05 1.73 -4.40
N PRO A 129 1.47 1.55 -3.14
CA PRO A 129 2.60 0.69 -2.82
C PRO A 129 2.37 -0.77 -3.24
N GLY A 130 3.44 -1.52 -3.44
CA GLY A 130 3.32 -2.92 -3.83
C GLY A 130 4.66 -3.64 -3.92
N VAL A 131 4.63 -4.87 -4.39
CA VAL A 131 5.80 -5.75 -4.43
C VAL A 131 6.55 -5.59 -5.75
N VAL A 132 7.88 -5.50 -5.64
CA VAL A 132 8.81 -5.54 -6.77
C VAL A 132 9.71 -6.76 -6.65
N VAL A 133 9.91 -7.48 -7.75
CA VAL A 133 10.83 -8.62 -7.83
C VAL A 133 12.00 -8.29 -8.75
N VAL A 134 13.21 -8.47 -8.26
CA VAL A 134 14.46 -8.29 -9.01
C VAL A 134 15.18 -9.63 -9.07
N ASP A 135 15.24 -10.20 -10.25
CA ASP A 135 15.88 -11.51 -10.51
C ASP A 135 17.35 -11.28 -10.91
N LEU A 136 18.27 -11.91 -10.18
CA LEU A 136 19.71 -11.66 -10.21
C LEU A 136 20.48 -12.88 -10.71
N PRO A 137 20.81 -12.97 -12.02
CA PRO A 137 21.61 -14.05 -12.55
C PRO A 137 23.00 -14.12 -11.91
N LYS A 138 23.52 -15.34 -11.72
CA LYS A 138 24.77 -15.60 -11.00
C LYS A 138 25.98 -14.94 -11.65
N ASP A 139 26.07 -14.94 -12.97
CA ASP A 139 27.14 -14.31 -13.72
C ASP A 139 27.12 -12.76 -13.56
N ILE A 140 25.96 -12.17 -13.41
CA ILE A 140 25.82 -10.72 -13.10
C ILE A 140 26.33 -10.41 -11.69
N GLN A 141 26.05 -11.29 -10.71
CA GLN A 141 26.56 -11.14 -9.34
C GLN A 141 28.09 -11.24 -9.27
N GLN A 142 28.70 -12.05 -10.13
CA GLN A 142 30.14 -12.31 -10.18
C GLN A 142 30.91 -11.35 -11.08
N ALA A 143 30.22 -10.59 -11.92
CA ALA A 143 30.86 -9.72 -12.90
C ALA A 143 31.65 -8.61 -12.21
N ALA A 144 32.93 -8.46 -12.58
CA ALA A 144 33.77 -7.36 -12.15
C ALA A 144 33.25 -6.02 -12.71
N GLY A 145 33.39 -4.95 -11.96
CA GLY A 145 32.98 -3.63 -12.38
C GLY A 145 33.61 -2.54 -11.53
N SER A 146 33.44 -1.28 -11.93
CA SER A 146 33.88 -0.15 -11.12
C SER A 146 33.01 0.00 -9.88
N ASP A 147 33.63 0.37 -8.75
CA ASP A 147 32.96 0.64 -7.49
C ASP A 147 32.26 2.00 -7.46
N ALA A 148 32.26 2.73 -8.59
CA ALA A 148 31.55 3.99 -8.71
C ALA A 148 30.03 3.76 -8.60
N TYR A 149 29.52 3.84 -7.39
CA TYR A 149 28.08 3.93 -7.14
C TYR A 149 27.64 5.33 -7.67
N PRO A 150 26.71 5.41 -8.62
CA PRO A 150 26.29 6.70 -9.14
C PRO A 150 25.49 7.47 -8.08
N GLY A 151 26.18 8.39 -7.40
CA GLY A 151 25.62 9.38 -6.50
C GLY A 151 25.49 8.94 -5.04
N GLU A 152 25.84 9.86 -4.16
CA GLU A 152 25.51 9.77 -2.73
C GLU A 152 24.01 9.55 -2.57
N LEU A 153 23.67 8.54 -1.77
CA LEU A 153 22.35 8.49 -1.15
C LEU A 153 22.29 9.67 -0.20
N GLY A 154 21.93 10.86 -0.69
CA GLY A 154 21.52 11.93 0.20
C GLY A 154 20.41 11.38 1.11
N ASP A 155 20.37 11.81 2.36
CA ASP A 155 19.40 11.44 3.40
C ASP A 155 17.92 11.69 3.02
N GLY A 156 17.68 12.11 1.79
CA GLY A 156 16.40 12.26 1.12
C GLY A 156 16.21 11.21 0.04
N LEU A 157 15.81 9.99 0.41
CA LEU A 157 14.96 9.17 -0.45
C LEU A 157 13.57 9.85 -0.54
N ASP A 158 13.59 11.16 -0.77
CA ASP A 158 12.42 11.91 -1.18
C ASP A 158 12.08 11.44 -2.60
N ALA A 159 11.04 10.64 -2.69
CA ALA A 159 10.41 10.23 -3.95
C ALA A 159 9.96 11.43 -4.81
N GLY A 160 10.25 12.66 -4.39
CA GLY A 160 9.85 13.91 -5.00
C GLY A 160 10.86 14.59 -5.92
N ARG A 161 12.08 14.05 -6.10
CA ARG A 161 13.13 14.77 -6.87
C ARG A 161 13.66 14.09 -8.13
N GLU A 162 13.21 12.90 -8.50
CA GLU A 162 13.53 12.35 -9.82
C GLU A 162 12.37 12.65 -10.80
N GLU A 163 12.28 13.90 -11.24
CA GLU A 163 11.55 14.25 -12.46
C GLU A 163 12.20 13.51 -13.63
N GLY A 164 11.50 12.54 -14.20
CA GLY A 164 11.89 11.93 -15.47
C GLY A 164 11.93 10.40 -15.55
N LEU A 165 11.82 9.63 -14.48
CA LEU A 165 11.68 8.18 -14.60
C LEU A 165 10.20 7.78 -14.78
N ALA A 166 9.70 7.92 -15.99
CA ALA A 166 8.46 7.25 -16.39
C ALA A 166 8.75 5.75 -16.53
N VAL A 167 8.16 4.93 -15.68
CA VAL A 167 8.19 3.48 -15.80
C VAL A 167 6.85 3.04 -16.36
N GLU A 168 6.83 2.54 -17.59
CA GLU A 168 5.66 1.83 -18.08
C GLU A 168 5.47 0.54 -17.30
N GLY A 169 4.40 0.48 -16.51
CA GLY A 169 3.93 -0.75 -15.93
C GLY A 169 3.38 -1.67 -17.02
N ARG A 170 3.26 -2.95 -16.72
CA ARG A 170 2.73 -3.95 -17.68
C ARG A 170 1.27 -3.73 -18.08
N ASP A 171 0.56 -2.86 -17.39
CA ASP A 171 -0.80 -2.41 -17.68
C ASP A 171 -0.86 -1.17 -18.59
N GLY A 172 0.29 -0.75 -19.14
CA GLY A 172 0.40 0.44 -19.98
C GLY A 172 0.30 1.76 -19.21
N LYS A 173 0.23 1.71 -17.87
CA LYS A 173 0.23 2.90 -17.03
C LYS A 173 1.65 3.33 -16.74
N GLY A 174 2.00 4.55 -17.05
CA GLY A 174 3.26 5.18 -16.63
C GLY A 174 3.25 5.36 -15.12
N TYR A 175 4.12 4.65 -14.39
CA TYR A 175 4.39 4.96 -12.99
C TYR A 175 5.42 6.07 -12.95
N GLY A 176 4.95 7.32 -12.83
CA GLY A 176 5.83 8.45 -12.56
C GLY A 176 6.49 8.23 -11.19
N VAL A 177 7.81 8.25 -11.16
CA VAL A 177 8.58 8.39 -9.91
C VAL A 177 8.56 9.87 -9.55
N GLY A 178 7.42 10.34 -9.07
CA GLY A 178 7.24 11.67 -8.54
C GLY A 178 6.31 11.55 -7.34
N SER A 179 6.50 12.38 -6.33
CA SER A 179 5.49 12.58 -5.31
C SER A 179 4.17 12.82 -6.05
N CYS A 180 3.15 12.04 -5.77
CA CYS A 180 1.79 12.38 -6.17
C CYS A 180 1.38 13.65 -5.40
N GLY A 181 1.96 14.79 -5.76
CA GLY A 181 1.53 16.10 -5.34
C GLY A 181 0.18 16.43 -6.00
N HIS A 182 -0.81 15.62 -5.68
CA HIS A 182 -2.19 15.88 -6.04
C HIS A 182 -2.93 16.28 -4.77
N GLY A 183 -2.53 17.43 -4.23
CA GLY A 183 -3.36 18.13 -3.26
C GLY A 183 -4.75 18.34 -3.85
N ILE A 184 -5.77 18.24 -3.04
CA ILE A 184 -7.13 18.56 -3.45
C ILE A 184 -7.24 20.07 -3.65
N SER A 185 -7.76 20.53 -4.79
CA SER A 185 -8.00 21.97 -5.01
C SER A 185 -8.93 22.54 -3.93
N GLY A 186 -8.71 23.80 -3.56
CA GLY A 186 -9.54 24.46 -2.56
C GLY A 186 -11.03 24.47 -2.86
N GLU A 187 -11.41 24.56 -4.12
CA GLU A 187 -12.80 24.47 -4.58
C GLU A 187 -13.37 23.08 -4.32
N ARG A 188 -12.58 22.03 -4.57
CA ARG A 188 -13.00 20.64 -4.36
C ARG A 188 -13.13 20.33 -2.86
N VAL A 189 -12.20 20.81 -2.03
CA VAL A 189 -12.31 20.74 -0.56
C VAL A 189 -13.60 21.38 -0.10
N LYS A 190 -13.93 22.59 -0.58
CA LYS A 190 -15.17 23.28 -0.24
C LYS A 190 -16.40 22.46 -0.62
N ALA A 191 -16.44 21.92 -1.84
CA ALA A 191 -17.57 21.10 -2.29
C ALA A 191 -17.78 19.84 -1.44
N LEU A 192 -16.69 19.20 -0.99
CA LEU A 192 -16.74 18.04 -0.10
C LEU A 192 -17.26 18.41 1.29
N LEU A 193 -16.81 19.53 1.85
CA LEU A 193 -17.28 20.03 3.14
C LEU A 193 -18.73 20.50 3.06
N ASP A 194 -19.14 21.14 1.97
CA ASP A 194 -20.54 21.53 1.73
C ASP A 194 -21.47 20.29 1.65
N CYS A 195 -20.98 19.16 1.11
CA CYS A 195 -21.72 17.90 1.12
C CYS A 195 -21.88 17.36 2.54
N LEU A 196 -20.79 17.33 3.32
CA LEU A 196 -20.79 16.87 4.71
C LEU A 196 -21.65 17.75 5.62
N SER A 197 -21.65 19.08 5.42
CA SER A 197 -22.42 20.01 6.25
C SER A 197 -23.94 19.91 6.09
N ARG A 198 -24.40 19.34 4.98
CA ARG A 198 -25.84 19.10 4.71
C ARG A 198 -26.31 17.74 5.18
N ALA A 199 -25.38 16.87 5.60
CA ALA A 199 -25.70 15.53 6.03
C ALA A 199 -26.25 15.51 7.45
N GLU A 200 -27.29 14.74 7.68
CA GLU A 200 -27.84 14.47 9.02
C GLU A 200 -27.09 13.32 9.71
N ARG A 201 -26.55 12.40 8.91
CA ARG A 201 -25.90 11.15 9.35
C ARG A 201 -24.56 10.91 8.64
N PRO A 202 -23.62 11.89 8.68
CA PRO A 202 -22.33 11.73 8.04
C PRO A 202 -21.49 10.67 8.74
N LEU A 203 -20.70 9.94 7.96
CA LEU A 203 -19.82 8.88 8.47
C LEU A 203 -18.49 8.88 7.72
N PHE A 204 -17.38 8.88 8.45
CA PHE A 204 -16.08 8.63 7.87
C PHE A 204 -15.77 7.13 7.82
N LEU A 205 -15.24 6.67 6.70
CA LEU A 205 -14.71 5.32 6.53
C LEU A 205 -13.21 5.40 6.20
N ALA A 206 -12.38 5.07 7.20
CA ALA A 206 -10.93 5.08 7.04
C ALA A 206 -10.41 3.69 6.66
N GLY A 207 -9.70 3.62 5.54
CA GLY A 207 -9.09 2.40 5.03
C GLY A 207 -7.59 2.29 5.27
N GLY A 208 -6.98 1.28 4.65
CA GLY A 208 -5.54 1.04 4.70
C GLY A 208 -4.70 2.19 4.15
N GLY A 209 -5.25 2.99 3.23
CA GLY A 209 -4.59 4.17 2.68
C GLY A 209 -4.29 5.23 3.73
N VAL A 210 -5.16 5.44 4.73
CA VAL A 210 -4.91 6.37 5.85
C VAL A 210 -3.69 5.93 6.66
N ARG A 211 -3.53 4.63 6.90
CA ARG A 211 -2.34 4.08 7.58
C ARG A 211 -1.09 4.17 6.72
N ALA A 212 -1.19 3.81 5.45
CA ALA A 212 -0.08 3.87 4.50
C ALA A 212 0.47 5.31 4.36
N ALA A 213 -0.41 6.30 4.32
CA ALA A 213 -0.09 7.72 4.32
C ALA A 213 0.35 8.27 5.70
N ARG A 214 0.34 7.44 6.77
CA ARG A 214 0.62 7.86 8.16
C ARG A 214 -0.23 9.05 8.61
N ALA A 215 -1.48 9.09 8.20
CA ALA A 215 -2.41 10.20 8.44
C ALA A 215 -3.33 9.99 9.65
N GLY A 216 -2.99 9.09 10.58
CA GLY A 216 -3.84 8.78 11.73
C GLY A 216 -4.06 9.97 12.67
N LYS A 217 -3.04 10.79 12.90
CA LYS A 217 -3.15 12.00 13.74
C LYS A 217 -4.07 13.02 13.10
N GLU A 218 -3.91 13.28 11.83
CA GLU A 218 -4.70 14.20 11.04
C GLU A 218 -6.14 13.70 10.90
N MET A 219 -6.36 12.39 10.74
CA MET A 219 -7.69 11.78 10.71
C MET A 219 -8.42 11.94 12.06
N THR A 220 -7.71 11.73 13.16
CA THR A 220 -8.26 11.94 14.50
C THR A 220 -8.67 13.41 14.67
N ALA A 221 -7.79 14.35 14.34
CA ALA A 221 -8.08 15.79 14.44
C ALA A 221 -9.25 16.22 13.54
N LEU A 222 -9.37 15.65 12.34
CA LEU A 222 -10.51 15.92 11.45
C LEU A 222 -11.82 15.40 12.06
N ALA A 223 -11.81 14.19 12.61
CA ALA A 223 -12.98 13.62 13.28
C ALA A 223 -13.39 14.45 14.50
N GLU A 224 -12.43 14.87 15.33
CA GLU A 224 -12.67 15.73 16.51
C GLU A 224 -13.25 17.09 16.11
N LYS A 225 -12.65 17.72 15.08
CA LYS A 225 -13.08 19.04 14.63
C LYS A 225 -14.50 19.04 14.07
N THR A 226 -14.85 17.99 13.31
CA THR A 226 -16.17 17.88 12.67
C THR A 226 -17.22 17.21 13.55
N GLY A 227 -16.83 16.44 14.55
CA GLY A 227 -17.71 15.61 15.35
C GLY A 227 -18.24 14.37 14.61
N ILE A 228 -17.76 14.07 13.40
CA ILE A 228 -18.21 12.93 12.59
C ILE A 228 -17.66 11.63 13.15
N PRO A 229 -18.50 10.59 13.37
CA PRO A 229 -18.04 9.28 13.79
C PRO A 229 -17.23 8.58 12.68
N VAL A 230 -16.31 7.70 13.10
CA VAL A 230 -15.39 7.01 12.19
C VAL A 230 -15.52 5.49 12.33
N VAL A 231 -15.73 4.82 11.20
CA VAL A 231 -15.57 3.38 11.05
C VAL A 231 -14.28 3.10 10.28
N THR A 232 -13.70 1.93 10.50
CA THR A 232 -12.50 1.52 9.75
C THR A 232 -12.71 0.22 9.02
N THR A 233 -11.96 0.01 7.93
CA THR A 233 -11.74 -1.35 7.45
C THR A 233 -10.75 -2.06 8.39
N ILE A 234 -10.60 -3.38 8.29
CA ILE A 234 -9.58 -4.11 9.05
C ILE A 234 -8.18 -3.55 8.79
N MET A 235 -7.87 -3.15 7.55
CA MET A 235 -6.59 -2.55 7.16
C MET A 235 -6.47 -1.10 7.63
N GLY A 236 -7.58 -0.44 7.95
CA GLY A 236 -7.64 0.92 8.49
C GLY A 236 -7.60 0.98 10.02
N MET A 237 -7.61 -0.15 10.71
CA MET A 237 -7.49 -0.18 12.18
C MET A 237 -6.21 0.52 12.63
N GLY A 238 -6.32 1.41 13.61
CA GLY A 238 -5.24 2.29 14.04
C GLY A 238 -5.23 3.67 13.33
N ALA A 239 -6.17 3.95 12.42
CA ALA A 239 -6.40 5.31 11.92
C ALA A 239 -6.91 6.27 13.02
N LEU A 240 -7.62 5.74 14.01
CA LEU A 240 -7.94 6.38 15.28
C LEU A 240 -7.57 5.47 16.44
N PRO A 241 -7.31 6.02 17.65
CA PRO A 241 -7.24 5.22 18.88
C PRO A 241 -8.53 4.42 19.09
N THR A 242 -8.41 3.17 19.56
CA THR A 242 -9.57 2.28 19.70
C THR A 242 -10.52 2.65 20.84
N ASP A 243 -10.07 3.46 21.76
CA ASP A 243 -10.81 4.02 22.90
C ASP A 243 -11.35 5.43 22.60
N HIS A 244 -11.09 5.95 21.41
CA HIS A 244 -11.57 7.29 21.03
C HIS A 244 -13.11 7.34 20.92
N PRO A 245 -13.79 8.36 21.49
CA PRO A 245 -15.27 8.41 21.57
C PRO A 245 -15.97 8.47 20.21
N LEU A 246 -15.27 8.87 19.14
CA LEU A 246 -15.78 8.89 17.77
C LEU A 246 -15.46 7.61 17.00
N TYR A 247 -14.65 6.69 17.57
CA TYR A 247 -14.37 5.41 16.92
C TYR A 247 -15.50 4.42 17.12
N VAL A 248 -16.18 4.06 16.05
CA VAL A 248 -17.32 3.12 16.09
C VAL A 248 -16.86 1.66 16.07
N GLY A 249 -15.77 1.39 15.34
CA GLY A 249 -15.21 0.05 15.17
C GLY A 249 -14.88 -0.26 13.72
N ASN A 250 -14.44 -1.48 13.47
CA ASN A 250 -14.25 -1.97 12.10
C ASN A 250 -15.56 -2.52 11.52
N LEU A 251 -15.75 -2.29 10.23
CA LEU A 251 -16.90 -2.80 9.48
C LEU A 251 -16.55 -4.07 8.70
N GLY A 252 -17.56 -4.76 8.18
CA GLY A 252 -17.45 -5.92 7.33
C GLY A 252 -17.97 -7.20 7.98
N VAL A 253 -17.70 -8.35 7.34
CA VAL A 253 -18.19 -9.68 7.77
C VAL A 253 -17.79 -10.02 9.20
N HIS A 254 -16.59 -9.60 9.63
CA HIS A 254 -16.08 -9.75 11.00
C HIS A 254 -16.09 -8.42 11.76
N GLY A 255 -16.89 -7.46 11.29
CA GLY A 255 -16.98 -6.13 11.89
C GLY A 255 -17.91 -6.07 13.09
N ARG A 256 -17.84 -4.94 13.80
CA ARG A 256 -18.79 -4.66 14.89
C ARG A 256 -20.17 -4.37 14.35
N TYR A 257 -21.19 -4.82 15.07
CA TYR A 257 -22.60 -4.56 14.71
C TYR A 257 -22.88 -3.07 14.52
N ALA A 258 -22.44 -2.23 15.47
CA ALA A 258 -22.63 -0.78 15.38
C ALA A 258 -21.95 -0.16 14.13
N ALA A 259 -20.77 -0.64 13.72
CA ALA A 259 -20.09 -0.17 12.53
C ALA A 259 -20.85 -0.53 11.24
N ASN A 260 -21.35 -1.75 11.15
CA ASN A 260 -22.15 -2.19 10.02
C ASN A 260 -23.49 -1.42 9.95
N MET A 261 -24.14 -1.22 11.09
CA MET A 261 -25.37 -0.43 11.17
C MET A 261 -25.13 1.05 10.82
N ALA A 262 -24.01 1.63 11.25
CA ALA A 262 -23.66 3.00 10.93
C ALA A 262 -23.46 3.18 9.40
N VAL A 263 -22.80 2.26 8.72
CA VAL A 263 -22.67 2.31 7.26
C VAL A 263 -24.00 2.13 6.55
N SER A 264 -24.87 1.27 7.06
CA SER A 264 -26.21 1.06 6.46
C SER A 264 -27.16 2.24 6.69
N GLY A 265 -26.96 2.99 7.76
CA GLY A 265 -27.85 4.09 8.17
C GLY A 265 -27.35 5.50 7.87
N CYS A 266 -26.12 5.66 7.37
CA CYS A 266 -25.58 6.98 7.01
C CYS A 266 -26.24 7.52 5.74
N ASP A 267 -26.25 8.84 5.58
CA ASP A 267 -26.69 9.56 4.39
C ASP A 267 -25.50 10.10 3.56
N VAL A 268 -24.34 10.27 4.18
CA VAL A 268 -23.07 10.53 3.49
C VAL A 268 -22.00 9.60 4.04
N LEU A 269 -21.43 8.76 3.18
CA LEU A 269 -20.28 7.92 3.48
C LEU A 269 -19.02 8.52 2.84
N PHE A 270 -18.17 9.13 3.66
CA PHE A 270 -16.90 9.69 3.21
C PHE A 270 -15.78 8.70 3.42
N SER A 271 -15.39 8.00 2.37
CA SER A 271 -14.38 6.96 2.41
C SER A 271 -13.01 7.46 1.95
N ILE A 272 -11.95 7.13 2.71
CA ILE A 272 -10.58 7.57 2.48
C ILE A 272 -9.63 6.36 2.47
N GLY A 273 -8.95 6.15 1.34
CA GLY A 273 -7.99 5.07 1.18
C GLY A 273 -8.60 3.68 1.37
N VAL A 274 -9.80 3.48 0.84
CA VAL A 274 -10.60 2.26 0.98
C VAL A 274 -10.68 1.52 -0.34
N ARG A 275 -10.32 0.26 -0.32
CA ARG A 275 -10.64 -0.67 -1.39
C ARG A 275 -11.93 -1.40 -1.03
N PHE A 276 -13.03 -1.08 -1.68
CA PHE A 276 -14.35 -1.68 -1.44
C PHE A 276 -14.35 -3.17 -1.83
N SER A 277 -13.76 -4.03 -0.98
CA SER A 277 -13.77 -5.47 -1.20
C SER A 277 -15.05 -6.11 -0.66
N ASP A 278 -15.35 -7.31 -1.17
CA ASP A 278 -16.46 -8.14 -0.73
C ASP A 278 -16.53 -8.35 0.79
N ARG A 279 -15.37 -8.33 1.45
CA ARG A 279 -15.27 -8.49 2.92
C ARG A 279 -15.87 -7.35 3.72
N ILE A 280 -15.95 -6.16 3.15
CA ILE A 280 -16.54 -4.99 3.80
C ILE A 280 -17.90 -4.63 3.21
N THR A 281 -18.13 -4.92 1.92
CA THR A 281 -19.38 -4.53 1.23
C THR A 281 -20.46 -5.58 1.36
N GLY A 282 -20.10 -6.86 1.48
CA GLY A 282 -21.05 -7.95 1.33
C GLY A 282 -21.69 -7.91 -0.06
N LYS A 283 -23.00 -7.69 -0.12
CA LYS A 283 -23.71 -7.41 -1.38
C LYS A 283 -23.49 -5.93 -1.74
N ALA A 284 -22.68 -5.68 -2.80
CA ALA A 284 -22.31 -4.32 -3.21
C ALA A 284 -23.53 -3.41 -3.46
N GLU A 285 -24.61 -3.96 -4.00
CA GLU A 285 -25.86 -3.25 -4.28
C GLU A 285 -26.59 -2.76 -3.03
N GLU A 286 -26.37 -3.41 -1.89
CA GLU A 286 -26.98 -3.05 -0.60
C GLU A 286 -26.05 -2.21 0.28
N PHE A 287 -24.80 -2.04 -0.13
CA PHE A 287 -23.79 -1.32 0.64
C PHE A 287 -24.05 0.19 0.62
N ALA A 288 -24.31 0.77 1.80
CA ALA A 288 -24.57 2.21 1.95
C ALA A 288 -25.56 2.76 0.90
N LYS A 289 -26.57 1.98 0.51
CA LYS A 289 -27.45 2.23 -0.65
C LYS A 289 -28.24 3.55 -0.59
N ASN A 290 -28.39 4.12 0.58
CA ASN A 290 -29.11 5.38 0.79
C ASN A 290 -28.16 6.57 0.99
N ALA A 291 -26.84 6.34 0.94
CA ALA A 291 -25.84 7.37 1.19
C ALA A 291 -25.23 7.90 -0.11
N VAL A 292 -24.87 9.16 -0.11
CA VAL A 292 -23.92 9.72 -1.06
C VAL A 292 -22.53 9.18 -0.70
N ILE A 293 -21.92 8.42 -1.60
CA ILE A 293 -20.59 7.84 -1.38
C ILE A 293 -19.52 8.76 -1.99
N ILE A 294 -18.71 9.34 -1.12
CA ILE A 294 -17.51 10.10 -1.48
C ILE A 294 -16.31 9.16 -1.32
N HIS A 295 -15.50 9.02 -2.36
CA HIS A 295 -14.33 8.15 -2.37
C HIS A 295 -13.06 8.92 -2.69
N VAL A 296 -12.18 9.04 -1.70
CA VAL A 296 -10.83 9.60 -1.83
C VAL A 296 -9.83 8.46 -1.83
N ASP A 297 -9.12 8.29 -2.92
CA ASP A 297 -8.08 7.25 -3.05
C ASP A 297 -7.00 7.70 -4.03
N ILE A 298 -5.81 7.12 -3.93
CA ILE A 298 -4.70 7.39 -4.85
C ILE A 298 -4.96 6.78 -6.24
N GLU A 299 -5.73 5.69 -6.28
CA GLU A 299 -6.17 5.00 -7.50
C GLU A 299 -7.65 4.61 -7.42
N PRO A 300 -8.56 5.57 -7.39
CA PRO A 300 -9.98 5.30 -7.14
C PRO A 300 -10.61 4.37 -8.19
N GLU A 301 -10.14 4.41 -9.44
CA GLU A 301 -10.65 3.56 -10.53
C GLU A 301 -10.36 2.07 -10.31
N SER A 302 -9.25 1.75 -9.64
CA SER A 302 -8.90 0.35 -9.32
C SER A 302 -9.49 -0.11 -7.99
N ALA A 303 -9.85 0.82 -7.12
CA ALA A 303 -10.32 0.54 -5.77
C ALA A 303 -11.84 0.28 -5.68
N SER A 304 -12.62 0.71 -6.65
CA SER A 304 -14.10 0.69 -6.63
C SER A 304 -14.68 0.00 -7.84
N ARG A 305 -14.40 -1.29 -8.02
CA ARG A 305 -15.00 -2.03 -9.15
C ARG A 305 -16.48 -2.35 -8.93
N ASP A 306 -16.85 -2.68 -7.70
CA ASP A 306 -18.19 -3.20 -7.37
C ASP A 306 -19.08 -2.16 -6.68
N VAL A 307 -18.51 -1.14 -6.03
CA VAL A 307 -19.23 -0.03 -5.41
C VAL A 307 -19.01 1.24 -6.22
N LYS A 308 -20.07 1.78 -6.78
CA LYS A 308 -20.01 3.04 -7.53
C LYS A 308 -20.06 4.21 -6.56
N ALA A 309 -18.98 4.98 -6.48
CA ALA A 309 -18.97 6.23 -5.73
C ALA A 309 -19.65 7.36 -6.53
N ASP A 310 -20.41 8.23 -5.85
CA ASP A 310 -21.05 9.39 -6.43
C ASP A 310 -20.04 10.50 -6.71
N ILE A 311 -19.09 10.67 -5.78
CA ILE A 311 -17.99 11.63 -5.91
C ILE A 311 -16.66 10.90 -5.73
N THR A 312 -15.81 10.98 -6.75
CA THR A 312 -14.49 10.36 -6.73
C THR A 312 -13.39 11.43 -6.74
N VAL A 313 -12.43 11.28 -5.83
CA VAL A 313 -11.28 12.19 -5.69
C VAL A 313 -10.00 11.39 -5.75
N LYS A 314 -9.15 11.67 -6.74
CA LYS A 314 -7.81 11.11 -6.82
C LYS A 314 -6.86 11.97 -6.02
N ALA A 315 -6.45 11.49 -4.83
CA ALA A 315 -5.52 12.18 -3.95
C ALA A 315 -4.84 11.21 -2.98
N ASP A 316 -3.70 11.62 -2.44
CA ASP A 316 -3.12 10.98 -1.26
C ASP A 316 -4.01 11.21 -0.04
N ALA A 317 -4.15 10.17 0.81
CA ALA A 317 -5.04 10.23 1.95
C ALA A 317 -4.66 11.34 2.96
N LYS A 318 -3.35 11.56 3.20
CA LYS A 318 -2.89 12.59 4.12
C LYS A 318 -3.12 14.00 3.58
N GLU A 319 -2.79 14.21 2.31
CA GLU A 319 -3.01 15.51 1.65
C GLU A 319 -4.50 15.87 1.64
N ALA A 320 -5.35 14.89 1.37
CA ALA A 320 -6.80 15.06 1.41
C ALA A 320 -7.31 15.43 2.80
N ILE A 321 -6.89 14.69 3.83
CA ILE A 321 -7.31 14.92 5.21
C ILE A 321 -6.82 16.29 5.70
N VAL A 322 -5.57 16.67 5.41
CA VAL A 322 -5.03 17.99 5.79
C VAL A 322 -5.80 19.10 5.12
N GLY A 323 -6.07 19.02 3.83
CA GLY A 323 -6.85 20.02 3.11
C GLY A 323 -8.27 20.19 3.64
N LEU A 324 -8.91 19.08 4.07
CA LEU A 324 -10.22 19.13 4.74
C LEU A 324 -10.11 19.74 6.14
N LEU A 325 -9.11 19.31 6.93
CA LEU A 325 -8.90 19.76 8.30
C LEU A 325 -8.70 21.27 8.41
N GLU A 326 -7.98 21.88 7.47
CA GLU A 326 -7.76 23.33 7.44
C GLU A 326 -9.07 24.14 7.40
N ARG A 327 -10.10 23.64 6.72
CA ARG A 327 -11.32 24.35 6.40
C ARG A 327 -12.59 23.75 7.03
N ALA A 328 -12.47 22.59 7.68
CA ALA A 328 -13.59 21.94 8.33
C ALA A 328 -14.09 22.79 9.51
N GLU A 329 -15.38 22.69 9.78
CA GLU A 329 -16.06 23.27 10.95
C GLU A 329 -16.78 22.17 11.72
N GLU A 330 -17.20 22.45 12.95
CA GLU A 330 -17.97 21.51 13.74
C GLU A 330 -19.37 21.31 13.13
N LEU A 331 -19.80 20.05 13.04
CA LEU A 331 -21.12 19.69 12.51
C LEU A 331 -22.02 19.14 13.60
N GLU A 332 -23.32 19.37 13.44
CA GLU A 332 -24.32 18.89 14.40
C GLU A 332 -24.60 17.39 14.22
N CYS A 333 -23.77 16.58 14.84
CA CYS A 333 -23.85 15.10 14.75
C CYS A 333 -24.28 14.43 16.07
N ALA A 334 -24.73 15.17 17.08
CA ALA A 334 -24.99 14.63 18.42
C ALA A 334 -26.08 13.55 18.43
N GLY A 335 -27.16 13.75 17.67
CA GLY A 335 -28.24 12.77 17.49
C GLY A 335 -27.74 11.48 16.86
N TRP A 336 -26.99 11.59 15.77
CA TRP A 336 -26.41 10.48 15.06
C TRP A 336 -25.43 9.67 15.94
N ARG A 337 -24.54 10.35 16.64
CA ARG A 337 -23.60 9.71 17.59
C ARG A 337 -24.34 8.98 18.73
N ARG A 338 -25.51 9.46 19.17
CA ARG A 338 -26.32 8.78 20.20
C ARG A 338 -26.90 7.47 19.66
N GLU A 339 -27.47 7.49 18.47
CA GLU A 339 -28.02 6.31 17.79
C GLU A 339 -26.95 5.22 17.59
N ILE A 340 -25.74 5.60 17.12
CA ILE A 340 -24.62 4.67 16.97
C ILE A 340 -24.21 4.05 18.31
N ARG A 341 -24.17 4.84 19.40
CA ARG A 341 -23.83 4.33 20.73
C ARG A 341 -24.86 3.32 21.25
N GLU A 342 -26.13 3.50 20.90
CA GLU A 342 -27.18 2.53 21.26
C GLU A 342 -26.97 1.17 20.57
N TRP A 343 -26.52 1.19 19.31
CA TRP A 343 -26.14 -0.05 18.63
C TRP A 343 -24.90 -0.72 19.23
N GLY A 344 -23.98 0.06 19.76
CA GLY A 344 -22.76 -0.44 20.41
C GLY A 344 -23.01 -1.13 21.76
N ARG A 345 -24.21 -1.00 22.34
CA ARG A 345 -24.63 -1.67 23.59
C ARG A 345 -25.30 -3.03 23.37
N LYS A 346 -25.65 -3.33 22.13
CA LYS A 346 -26.22 -4.61 21.69
C LYS A 346 -25.15 -5.59 21.29
#